data_b22d6173b0e7c5c1bce4ce130bd593ce
#
_entry.id   b22d6173b0e7c5c1bce4ce130bd593ce
#
_cell.length_a   1.000
_cell.length_b   1.000
_cell.length_c   1.000
_cell.angle_alpha   90.00
_cell.angle_beta   90.00
_cell.angle_gamma   90.00
#
_symmetry.space_group_name_H-M   'P 1'
#
loop_
_entity.id
_entity.type
_entity.pdbx_description
1 polymer ?
#
loop_
_entity_poly.entity_id
_entity_poly.type
_entity_poly.pdbx_seq_one_letter_code
_entity_poly.pdbx_strand_id
1 'polypeptide(L)'
;MVIYGVSFDVIGKQPIVLLKTVEGNRFLPIWIGHPEAAAILIKLQGTKLPRPMTHDLLTSIIGRFEADVARITVTDLKDSTFYATLTLNKDGDEIEIDSRPSDALALAVRTEAPIFAATALVDENAIEFEREVDDTEEIVESFRDFLESVSPEDFASAEGTPDDVAFAIDREVDDEDEEDDEDDEDDDLDEDDEDDTDDEGTGHS
;
A
#
# COMPACT_ATOMS: atom_id res chain seq x y z
N MET A 1 5.05 -15.78 4.49
CA MET A 1 4.37 -15.25 3.28
C MET A 1 5.14 -14.06 2.74
N VAL A 2 4.88 -13.66 1.50
CA VAL A 2 5.43 -12.43 0.89
C VAL A 2 4.28 -11.61 0.32
N ILE A 3 4.42 -10.29 0.27
CA ILE A 3 3.47 -9.45 -0.46
C ILE A 3 3.76 -9.64 -1.95
N TYR A 4 2.83 -10.23 -2.65
CA TYR A 4 2.91 -10.42 -4.09
C TYR A 4 2.60 -9.13 -4.85
N GLY A 5 1.60 -8.40 -4.38
CA GLY A 5 1.22 -7.11 -4.93
C GLY A 5 0.02 -6.49 -4.21
N VAL A 6 -0.33 -5.29 -4.67
CA VAL A 6 -1.57 -4.60 -4.29
C VAL A 6 -2.38 -4.39 -5.56
N SER A 7 -3.61 -4.84 -5.56
CA SER A 7 -4.56 -4.71 -6.65
C SER A 7 -5.79 -3.93 -6.24
N PHE A 8 -6.69 -3.69 -7.18
CA PHE A 8 -7.98 -3.05 -6.92
C PHE A 8 -9.11 -3.97 -7.37
N ASP A 9 -10.07 -4.19 -6.49
CA ASP A 9 -11.35 -4.77 -6.85
C ASP A 9 -12.11 -3.77 -7.74
N VAL A 10 -12.37 -4.18 -8.98
CA VAL A 10 -13.01 -3.32 -9.99
C VAL A 10 -14.46 -3.03 -9.63
N ILE A 11 -15.16 -3.96 -8.97
CA ILE A 11 -16.56 -3.84 -8.58
C ILE A 11 -16.68 -3.05 -7.28
N GLY A 12 -16.01 -3.49 -6.22
CA GLY A 12 -16.05 -2.86 -4.89
C GLY A 12 -15.19 -1.60 -4.79
N LYS A 13 -14.33 -1.32 -5.79
CA LYS A 13 -13.36 -0.21 -5.79
C LYS A 13 -12.51 -0.17 -4.51
N GLN A 14 -12.25 -1.35 -3.94
CA GLN A 14 -11.42 -1.50 -2.76
C GLN A 14 -10.05 -2.09 -3.12
N PRO A 15 -8.97 -1.57 -2.53
CA PRO A 15 -7.65 -2.17 -2.72
C PRO A 15 -7.56 -3.51 -1.99
N ILE A 16 -6.83 -4.44 -2.60
CA ILE A 16 -6.55 -5.77 -2.07
C ILE A 16 -5.03 -5.96 -2.01
N VAL A 17 -4.51 -6.38 -0.86
CA VAL A 17 -3.15 -6.92 -0.77
C VAL A 17 -3.21 -8.42 -0.98
N LEU A 18 -2.39 -8.91 -1.89
CA LEU A 18 -2.21 -10.35 -2.10
C LEU A 18 -0.96 -10.81 -1.35
N LEU A 19 -1.15 -11.73 -0.41
CA LEU A 19 -0.07 -12.41 0.27
C LEU A 19 0.11 -13.80 -0.36
N LYS A 20 1.29 -14.06 -0.95
CA LYS A 20 1.66 -15.37 -1.50
C LYS A 20 2.41 -16.20 -0.45
N THR A 21 2.15 -17.51 -0.39
CA THR A 21 2.98 -18.44 0.38
C THR A 21 4.38 -18.49 -0.21
N VAL A 22 5.40 -18.66 0.63
CA VAL A 22 6.80 -18.79 0.18
C VAL A 22 6.98 -20.08 -0.62
N GLU A 23 6.32 -21.15 -0.18
CA GLU A 23 6.30 -22.43 -0.87
C GLU A 23 4.89 -22.68 -1.41
N GLY A 24 4.81 -23.12 -2.67
CA GLY A 24 3.54 -23.35 -3.34
C GLY A 24 2.95 -22.10 -3.98
N ASN A 25 1.70 -22.21 -4.42
CA ASN A 25 1.02 -21.21 -5.24
C ASN A 25 -0.31 -20.81 -4.61
N ARG A 26 -0.30 -20.56 -3.29
CA ARG A 26 -1.48 -20.13 -2.54
C ARG A 26 -1.40 -18.62 -2.24
N PHE A 27 -2.49 -17.93 -2.48
CA PHE A 27 -2.63 -16.50 -2.30
C PHE A 27 -3.74 -16.19 -1.31
N LEU A 28 -3.43 -15.37 -0.32
CA LEU A 28 -4.42 -14.87 0.65
C LEU A 28 -4.75 -13.40 0.29
N PRO A 29 -5.93 -13.12 -0.25
CA PRO A 29 -6.37 -11.75 -0.52
C PRO A 29 -6.84 -11.08 0.77
N ILE A 30 -6.45 -9.84 0.99
CA ILE A 30 -6.86 -9.03 2.16
C ILE A 30 -7.31 -7.67 1.66
N TRP A 31 -8.61 -7.39 1.78
CA TRP A 31 -9.16 -6.07 1.46
C TRP A 31 -8.68 -5.04 2.47
N ILE A 32 -8.22 -3.90 1.98
CA ILE A 32 -7.65 -2.82 2.80
C ILE A 32 -8.17 -1.45 2.38
N GLY A 33 -7.90 -0.43 3.18
CA GLY A 33 -8.25 0.95 2.82
C GLY A 33 -7.29 1.56 1.79
N HIS A 34 -7.76 2.55 1.03
CA HIS A 34 -6.96 3.27 0.05
C HIS A 34 -5.69 3.93 0.64
N PRO A 35 -5.77 4.60 1.81
CA PRO A 35 -4.58 5.19 2.41
C PRO A 35 -3.52 4.17 2.80
N GLU A 36 -3.95 3.00 3.29
CA GLU A 36 -3.06 1.91 3.66
C GLU A 36 -2.44 1.26 2.42
N ALA A 37 -3.24 1.06 1.36
CA ALA A 37 -2.75 0.56 0.08
C ALA A 37 -1.67 1.49 -0.52
N ALA A 38 -1.94 2.80 -0.54
CA ALA A 38 -0.98 3.79 -0.98
C ALA A 38 0.31 3.74 -0.13
N ALA A 39 0.19 3.58 1.19
CA ALA A 39 1.34 3.49 2.09
C ALA A 39 2.23 2.26 1.79
N ILE A 40 1.62 1.12 1.43
CA ILE A 40 2.34 -0.09 1.04
C ILE A 40 2.99 0.09 -0.34
N LEU A 41 2.22 0.53 -1.35
CA LEU A 41 2.69 0.70 -2.73
C LEU A 41 3.86 1.67 -2.84
N ILE A 42 3.77 2.87 -2.23
CA ILE A 42 4.83 3.88 -2.23
C ILE A 42 6.15 3.27 -1.71
N LYS A 43 6.08 2.45 -0.67
CA LYS A 43 7.27 1.80 -0.13
C LYS A 43 7.78 0.69 -1.04
N LEU A 44 6.92 -0.16 -1.60
CA LEU A 44 7.30 -1.23 -2.53
C LEU A 44 7.93 -0.67 -3.81
N GLN A 45 7.45 0.47 -4.31
CA GLN A 45 8.01 1.17 -5.47
C GLN A 45 9.30 1.94 -5.17
N GLY A 46 9.72 2.01 -3.91
CA GLY A 46 10.91 2.77 -3.50
C GLY A 46 10.77 4.29 -3.63
N THR A 47 9.55 4.79 -3.78
CA THR A 47 9.28 6.22 -3.96
C THR A 47 9.64 7.00 -2.70
N LYS A 48 10.47 8.05 -2.86
CA LYS A 48 10.89 8.92 -1.76
C LYS A 48 9.95 10.10 -1.62
N LEU A 49 9.29 10.19 -0.49
CA LEU A 49 8.45 11.33 -0.15
C LEU A 49 9.25 12.42 0.60
N PRO A 50 8.89 13.71 0.45
CA PRO A 50 9.57 14.82 1.14
C PRO A 50 9.36 14.80 2.66
N ARG A 51 8.33 14.14 3.14
CA ARG A 51 8.01 13.98 4.56
C ARG A 51 7.61 12.54 4.87
N PRO A 52 7.91 12.02 6.09
CA PRO A 52 7.51 10.69 6.48
C PRO A 52 6.00 10.54 6.55
N MET A 53 5.51 9.39 6.08
CA MET A 53 4.12 8.96 6.26
C MET A 53 3.89 8.42 7.68
N THR A 54 2.64 8.11 8.02
CA THR A 54 2.25 7.57 9.34
C THR A 54 3.07 6.33 9.72
N HIS A 55 3.24 5.38 8.80
CA HIS A 55 3.98 4.14 9.08
C HIS A 55 5.51 4.38 9.15
N ASP A 56 6.05 5.39 8.46
CA ASP A 56 7.45 5.80 8.62
C ASP A 56 7.67 6.42 10.01
N LEU A 57 6.71 7.24 10.46
CA LEU A 57 6.72 7.80 11.81
C LEU A 57 6.66 6.70 12.86
N LEU A 58 5.75 5.72 12.68
CA LEU A 58 5.60 4.60 13.60
C LEU A 58 6.87 3.76 13.68
N THR A 59 7.52 3.45 12.53
CA THR A 59 8.82 2.79 12.49
C THR A 59 9.87 3.59 13.26
N SER A 60 9.88 4.92 13.08
CA SER A 60 10.81 5.80 13.79
C SER A 60 10.58 5.82 15.30
N ILE A 61 9.31 5.76 15.74
CA ILE A 61 8.95 5.70 17.16
C ILE A 61 9.43 4.37 17.75
N ILE A 62 9.13 3.23 17.10
CA ILE A 62 9.56 1.90 17.54
C ILE A 62 11.09 1.89 17.76
N GLY A 63 11.86 2.34 16.76
CA GLY A 63 13.32 2.39 16.86
C GLY A 63 13.83 3.37 17.94
N ARG A 64 13.11 4.46 18.22
CA ARG A 64 13.47 5.39 19.31
C ARG A 64 13.26 4.79 20.71
N PHE A 65 12.37 3.82 20.82
CA PHE A 65 12.18 3.03 22.03
C PHE A 65 13.08 1.79 22.10
N GLU A 66 14.09 1.71 21.22
CA GLU A 66 15.04 0.60 21.17
C GLU A 66 14.36 -0.76 21.00
N ALA A 67 13.29 -0.78 20.18
CA ALA A 67 12.59 -1.99 19.78
C ALA A 67 12.66 -2.19 18.27
N ASP A 68 12.58 -3.44 17.85
CA ASP A 68 12.54 -3.83 16.44
C ASP A 68 11.25 -4.59 16.14
N VAL A 69 10.76 -4.49 14.89
CA VAL A 69 9.66 -5.32 14.42
C VAL A 69 10.21 -6.72 14.13
N ALA A 70 9.91 -7.67 14.99
CA ALA A 70 10.38 -9.04 14.87
C ALA A 70 9.64 -9.81 13.78
N ARG A 71 8.31 -9.65 13.70
CA ARG A 71 7.44 -10.26 12.69
C ARG A 71 6.06 -9.63 12.71
N ILE A 72 5.30 -9.87 11.65
CA ILE A 72 3.85 -9.72 11.66
C ILE A 72 3.17 -11.05 11.36
N THR A 73 2.01 -11.27 11.93
CA THR A 73 1.23 -12.50 11.72
C THR A 73 -0.23 -12.12 11.47
N VAL A 74 -0.78 -12.50 10.31
CA VAL A 74 -2.24 -12.47 10.10
C VAL A 74 -2.82 -13.69 10.80
N THR A 75 -3.64 -13.45 11.81
CA THR A 75 -4.00 -14.47 12.80
C THR A 75 -5.36 -15.09 12.57
N ASP A 76 -6.32 -14.31 12.07
CA ASP A 76 -7.71 -14.75 12.05
C ASP A 76 -8.55 -13.95 11.03
N LEU A 77 -9.69 -14.51 10.64
CA LEU A 77 -10.76 -13.84 9.91
C LEU A 77 -12.08 -14.10 10.65
N LYS A 78 -12.70 -13.05 11.19
CA LYS A 78 -13.97 -13.09 11.92
C LYS A 78 -14.88 -12.00 11.43
N ASP A 79 -16.12 -12.36 11.13
CA ASP A 79 -17.15 -11.43 10.66
C ASP A 79 -16.61 -10.53 9.51
N SER A 80 -16.01 -11.17 8.49
CA SER A 80 -15.38 -10.51 7.33
C SER A 80 -14.25 -9.53 7.70
N THR A 81 -13.68 -9.65 8.90
CA THR A 81 -12.60 -8.79 9.39
C THR A 81 -11.35 -9.62 9.66
N PHE A 82 -10.27 -9.29 8.97
CA PHE A 82 -8.96 -9.89 9.23
C PHE A 82 -8.31 -9.26 10.46
N TYR A 83 -7.68 -10.10 11.26
CA TYR A 83 -6.90 -9.72 12.44
C TYR A 83 -5.42 -9.99 12.21
N ALA A 84 -4.57 -9.17 12.81
CA ALA A 84 -3.13 -9.39 12.78
C ALA A 84 -2.48 -9.03 14.12
N THR A 85 -1.34 -9.65 14.36
CA THR A 85 -0.47 -9.35 15.50
C THR A 85 0.86 -8.82 14.97
N LEU A 86 1.26 -7.66 15.48
CA LEU A 86 2.59 -7.11 15.34
C LEU A 86 3.42 -7.56 16.54
N THR A 87 4.50 -8.28 16.30
CA THR A 87 5.44 -8.69 17.36
C THR A 87 6.67 -7.80 17.32
N LEU A 88 6.91 -7.08 18.40
CA LEU A 88 8.13 -6.31 18.62
C LEU A 88 9.11 -7.11 19.47
N ASN A 89 10.39 -6.94 19.22
CA ASN A 89 11.47 -7.39 20.12
C ASN A 89 12.05 -6.15 20.81
N LYS A 90 12.11 -6.21 22.15
CA LYS A 90 12.80 -5.20 22.96
C LYS A 90 13.58 -5.89 24.06
N ASP A 91 14.89 -5.66 24.12
CA ASP A 91 15.78 -6.23 25.14
C ASP A 91 15.76 -7.77 25.22
N GLY A 92 15.31 -8.43 24.15
CA GLY A 92 15.15 -9.89 24.08
C GLY A 92 13.74 -10.38 24.45
N ASP A 93 12.86 -9.50 24.88
CA ASP A 93 11.46 -9.81 25.16
C ASP A 93 10.59 -9.54 23.92
N GLU A 94 9.66 -10.47 23.64
CA GLU A 94 8.66 -10.28 22.61
C GLU A 94 7.42 -9.58 23.18
N ILE A 95 6.98 -8.53 22.50
CA ILE A 95 5.77 -7.76 22.83
C ILE A 95 4.79 -7.90 21.67
N GLU A 96 3.64 -8.48 21.94
CA GLU A 96 2.58 -8.64 20.96
C GLU A 96 1.58 -7.47 21.04
N ILE A 97 1.25 -6.93 19.86
CA ILE A 97 0.34 -5.79 19.71
C ILE A 97 -0.71 -6.17 18.69
N ASP A 98 -1.98 -6.04 19.06
CA ASP A 98 -3.10 -6.18 18.14
C ASP A 98 -3.04 -5.09 17.06
N SER A 99 -3.28 -5.48 15.82
CA SER A 99 -3.13 -4.58 14.67
C SER A 99 -4.08 -4.97 13.55
N ARG A 100 -4.48 -3.98 12.74
CA ARG A 100 -5.07 -4.29 11.44
C ARG A 100 -3.99 -4.88 10.52
N PRO A 101 -4.32 -5.88 9.68
CA PRO A 101 -3.35 -6.44 8.73
C PRO A 101 -2.67 -5.39 7.86
N SER A 102 -3.44 -4.42 7.36
CA SER A 102 -2.90 -3.34 6.51
C SER A 102 -1.81 -2.52 7.20
N ASP A 103 -1.96 -2.18 8.49
CA ASP A 103 -0.96 -1.44 9.26
C ASP A 103 0.28 -2.29 9.53
N ALA A 104 0.06 -3.56 9.91
CA ALA A 104 1.15 -4.52 10.13
C ALA A 104 1.96 -4.75 8.84
N LEU A 105 1.29 -4.92 7.68
CA LEU A 105 1.93 -5.08 6.38
C LEU A 105 2.70 -3.81 5.96
N ALA A 106 2.11 -2.63 6.17
CA ALA A 106 2.78 -1.36 5.88
C ALA A 106 4.04 -1.15 6.74
N LEU A 107 4.07 -1.69 7.96
CA LEU A 107 5.27 -1.74 8.80
C LEU A 107 6.26 -2.79 8.28
N ALA A 108 5.80 -4.00 7.96
CA ALA A 108 6.64 -5.08 7.48
C ALA A 108 7.46 -4.68 6.26
N VAL A 109 6.85 -4.01 5.25
CA VAL A 109 7.59 -3.53 4.07
C VAL A 109 8.62 -2.46 4.38
N ARG A 110 8.50 -1.75 5.51
CA ARG A 110 9.43 -0.71 5.96
C ARG A 110 10.60 -1.25 6.77
N THR A 111 10.34 -2.27 7.55
CA THR A 111 11.29 -2.88 8.49
C THR A 111 11.88 -4.18 7.96
N GLU A 112 11.42 -4.64 6.79
CA GLU A 112 11.79 -5.93 6.19
C GLU A 112 11.47 -7.11 7.13
N ALA A 113 10.48 -6.92 8.02
CA ALA A 113 10.07 -7.94 8.95
C ALA A 113 9.35 -9.09 8.24
N PRO A 114 9.57 -10.34 8.66
CA PRO A 114 8.91 -11.49 8.06
C PRO A 114 7.40 -11.47 8.31
N ILE A 115 6.66 -11.90 7.28
CA ILE A 115 5.21 -11.95 7.27
C ILE A 115 4.77 -13.41 7.41
N PHE A 116 3.88 -13.67 8.37
CA PHE A 116 3.25 -14.94 8.60
C PHE A 116 1.73 -14.84 8.50
N ALA A 117 1.08 -15.97 8.27
CA ALA A 117 -0.35 -16.15 8.46
C ALA A 117 -0.61 -17.45 9.18
N ALA A 118 -1.67 -17.51 9.99
CA ALA A 118 -2.07 -18.75 10.63
C ALA A 118 -2.40 -19.81 9.58
N THR A 119 -1.93 -21.05 9.79
CA THR A 119 -2.12 -22.13 8.82
C THR A 119 -3.60 -22.39 8.56
N ALA A 120 -4.44 -22.42 9.60
CA ALA A 120 -5.88 -22.61 9.44
C ALA A 120 -6.50 -21.51 8.59
N LEU A 121 -6.11 -20.23 8.79
CA LEU A 121 -6.59 -19.12 7.99
C LEU A 121 -6.21 -19.28 6.50
N VAL A 122 -4.97 -19.70 6.23
CA VAL A 122 -4.51 -19.92 4.86
C VAL A 122 -5.23 -21.12 4.23
N ASP A 123 -5.46 -22.19 5.01
CA ASP A 123 -6.14 -23.39 4.51
C ASP A 123 -7.60 -23.16 4.17
N GLU A 124 -8.26 -22.24 4.89
CA GLU A 124 -9.69 -21.93 4.72
C GLU A 124 -9.95 -20.80 3.71
N ASN A 125 -8.99 -19.86 3.55
CA ASN A 125 -9.25 -18.61 2.83
C ASN A 125 -8.26 -18.30 1.72
N ALA A 126 -7.22 -19.12 1.53
CA ALA A 126 -6.30 -18.89 0.43
C ALA A 126 -6.80 -19.54 -0.86
N ILE A 127 -6.52 -18.87 -1.96
CA ILE A 127 -6.79 -19.30 -3.31
C ILE A 127 -5.56 -20.03 -3.82
N GLU A 128 -5.73 -21.20 -4.41
CA GLU A 128 -4.64 -21.95 -5.00
C GLU A 128 -4.73 -21.94 -6.53
N PHE A 129 -3.62 -21.63 -7.17
CA PHE A 129 -3.52 -21.68 -8.63
C PHE A 129 -2.84 -22.98 -9.05
N GLU A 130 -3.47 -23.75 -9.93
CA GLU A 130 -2.97 -25.05 -10.40
C GLU A 130 -1.69 -24.98 -11.26
N ARG A 131 -1.24 -23.79 -11.67
CA ARG A 131 -0.03 -23.60 -12.45
C ARG A 131 1.02 -22.81 -11.68
N GLU A 132 2.28 -23.26 -11.77
CA GLU A 132 3.43 -22.39 -11.46
C GLU A 132 3.41 -21.25 -12.47
N VAL A 133 3.10 -20.07 -12.00
CA VAL A 133 2.89 -18.94 -12.86
C VAL A 133 4.18 -18.18 -12.99
N ASP A 134 4.94 -18.49 -14.02
CA ASP A 134 6.05 -17.68 -14.53
C ASP A 134 5.55 -16.56 -15.48
N ASP A 135 4.28 -16.58 -15.88
CA ASP A 135 3.69 -15.59 -16.78
C ASP A 135 2.74 -14.64 -16.05
N THR A 136 3.22 -13.43 -15.83
CA THR A 136 2.53 -12.36 -15.10
C THR A 136 1.22 -11.94 -15.78
N GLU A 137 1.08 -12.09 -17.10
CA GLU A 137 -0.08 -11.65 -17.88
C GLU A 137 -1.31 -12.58 -17.73
N GLU A 138 -1.12 -13.90 -17.68
CA GLU A 138 -2.24 -14.84 -17.51
C GLU A 138 -2.81 -14.83 -16.09
N ILE A 139 -1.97 -14.56 -15.06
CA ILE A 139 -2.46 -14.37 -13.67
C ILE A 139 -3.30 -13.09 -13.59
N VAL A 140 -2.84 -12.06 -14.26
CA VAL A 140 -3.50 -10.77 -14.33
C VAL A 140 -4.92 -10.93 -14.86
N GLU A 141 -5.10 -11.71 -15.90
CA GLU A 141 -6.40 -11.93 -16.52
C GLU A 141 -7.30 -12.83 -15.66
N SER A 142 -6.80 -13.99 -15.14
CA SER A 142 -7.58 -14.89 -14.30
C SER A 142 -7.95 -14.30 -12.93
N PHE A 143 -7.20 -13.39 -12.31
CA PHE A 143 -7.58 -12.71 -11.06
C PHE A 143 -8.58 -11.56 -11.26
N ARG A 144 -8.59 -10.93 -12.44
CA ARG A 144 -9.62 -9.94 -12.80
C ARG A 144 -11.00 -10.59 -12.83
N ASP A 145 -11.12 -11.74 -13.48
CA ASP A 145 -12.39 -12.48 -13.59
C ASP A 145 -12.90 -12.95 -12.21
N PHE A 146 -11.99 -13.34 -11.31
CA PHE A 146 -12.35 -13.65 -9.91
C PHE A 146 -12.86 -12.42 -9.16
N LEU A 147 -12.15 -11.30 -9.22
CA LEU A 147 -12.59 -10.07 -8.56
C LEU A 147 -13.92 -9.57 -9.07
N GLU A 148 -14.27 -9.90 -10.33
CA GLU A 148 -15.60 -9.62 -10.87
C GLU A 148 -16.68 -10.58 -10.33
N SER A 149 -16.27 -11.74 -9.80
CA SER A 149 -17.17 -12.78 -9.30
C SER A 149 -17.36 -12.81 -7.78
N VAL A 150 -16.48 -12.16 -6.99
CA VAL A 150 -16.45 -12.27 -5.51
C VAL A 150 -16.57 -10.91 -4.84
N SER A 151 -17.38 -10.84 -3.79
CA SER A 151 -17.46 -9.69 -2.90
C SER A 151 -16.75 -9.97 -1.56
N PRO A 152 -16.37 -8.95 -0.76
CA PRO A 152 -15.84 -9.17 0.58
C PRO A 152 -16.77 -10.00 1.49
N GLU A 153 -18.07 -10.03 1.17
CA GLU A 153 -19.10 -10.78 1.90
C GLU A 153 -19.10 -12.27 1.55
N ASP A 154 -18.59 -12.64 0.37
CA ASP A 154 -18.52 -14.03 -0.09
C ASP A 154 -17.44 -14.83 0.64
N PHE A 155 -16.41 -14.15 1.18
CA PHE A 155 -15.41 -14.76 2.06
C PHE A 155 -15.92 -15.06 3.47
N ALA A 156 -17.06 -14.50 3.85
CA ALA A 156 -17.71 -14.82 5.12
C ALA A 156 -18.53 -16.11 5.07
N SER A 157 -18.80 -16.64 3.88
CA SER A 157 -19.50 -17.90 3.64
C SER A 157 -18.62 -18.80 2.78
N ALA A 158 -17.82 -19.66 3.43
CA ALA A 158 -16.89 -20.59 2.80
C ALA A 158 -17.61 -21.67 1.95
N GLU A 159 -18.26 -21.26 0.85
CA GLU A 159 -18.83 -22.15 -0.16
C GLU A 159 -18.60 -21.60 -1.57
N GLY A 160 -17.36 -21.33 -1.94
CA GLY A 160 -16.98 -20.93 -3.30
C GLY A 160 -15.82 -21.77 -3.81
N THR A 161 -16.01 -22.48 -4.92
CA THR A 161 -14.96 -23.29 -5.56
C THR A 161 -14.00 -22.40 -6.34
N PRO A 162 -12.69 -22.71 -6.32
CA PRO A 162 -11.62 -21.81 -6.76
C PRO A 162 -11.32 -21.84 -8.26
N ASP A 163 -12.28 -21.92 -9.14
CA ASP A 163 -12.00 -22.17 -10.57
C ASP A 163 -11.90 -20.91 -11.45
N ASP A 164 -12.11 -19.70 -10.92
CA ASP A 164 -12.14 -18.49 -11.73
C ASP A 164 -11.44 -17.29 -11.06
N VAL A 165 -10.14 -17.10 -11.27
CA VAL A 165 -9.40 -15.99 -10.62
C VAL A 165 -8.37 -15.27 -11.50
N ALA A 166 -8.52 -13.96 -11.76
CA ALA A 166 -7.68 -13.11 -12.60
C ALA A 166 -7.13 -11.81 -11.99
N PHE A 167 -5.87 -11.48 -12.19
CA PHE A 167 -5.14 -10.35 -11.61
C PHE A 167 -4.66 -9.33 -12.66
N ALA A 168 -4.96 -8.05 -12.49
CA ALA A 168 -4.46 -6.98 -13.33
C ALA A 168 -3.45 -6.07 -12.61
N ILE A 169 -2.22 -6.03 -13.11
CA ILE A 169 -1.31 -4.92 -12.86
C ILE A 169 -1.45 -3.97 -14.04
N ASP A 170 -2.16 -2.87 -13.85
CA ASP A 170 -2.23 -1.81 -14.84
C ASP A 170 -0.95 -0.98 -14.74
N ARG A 171 -0.09 -1.16 -15.74
CA ARG A 171 1.07 -0.30 -16.03
C ARG A 171 0.73 0.48 -17.28
N GLU A 172 -0.22 1.37 -17.19
CA GLU A 172 -0.30 2.46 -18.16
C GLU A 172 0.31 3.70 -17.51
N VAL A 173 1.57 3.92 -17.78
CA VAL A 173 2.19 5.22 -17.76
C VAL A 173 2.07 5.72 -19.19
N ASP A 174 0.96 6.34 -19.50
CA ASP A 174 0.86 7.14 -20.71
C ASP A 174 1.60 8.45 -20.47
N ASP A 175 2.85 8.48 -20.93
CA ASP A 175 3.54 9.71 -21.27
C ASP A 175 2.90 10.23 -22.58
N GLU A 176 1.81 10.95 -22.49
CA GLU A 176 1.37 11.84 -23.56
C GLU A 176 1.94 13.23 -23.29
N ASP A 177 3.04 13.49 -24.00
CA ASP A 177 3.55 14.82 -24.29
C ASP A 177 2.43 15.63 -24.98
N GLU A 178 1.75 16.49 -24.25
CA GLU A 178 1.03 17.59 -24.85
C GLU A 178 1.97 18.79 -24.98
N GLU A 179 2.53 18.88 -26.21
CA GLU A 179 3.00 20.14 -26.76
C GLU A 179 1.75 21.00 -26.96
N ASP A 180 1.63 22.05 -26.21
CA ASP A 180 0.69 23.11 -26.54
C ASP A 180 1.41 24.43 -26.82
N ASP A 181 1.08 24.84 -28.01
CA ASP A 181 1.54 25.93 -28.81
C ASP A 181 1.55 27.27 -28.10
N GLU A 182 2.58 27.99 -28.48
CA GLU A 182 2.71 29.46 -28.37
C GLU A 182 1.48 30.14 -28.95
N ASP A 183 0.97 31.10 -28.23
CA ASP A 183 0.34 32.27 -28.84
C ASP A 183 0.75 33.55 -28.08
N ASP A 184 1.56 34.31 -28.80
CA ASP A 184 1.89 35.69 -28.57
C ASP A 184 0.62 36.53 -28.44
N GLU A 185 0.51 37.35 -27.43
CA GLU A 185 -0.12 38.66 -27.58
C GLU A 185 0.60 39.69 -26.69
N ASP A 186 1.31 40.54 -27.40
CA ASP A 186 1.76 41.86 -26.99
C ASP A 186 0.60 42.67 -26.37
N ASP A 187 0.87 43.36 -25.27
CA ASP A 187 0.29 44.65 -25.02
C ASP A 187 1.23 45.49 -24.15
N ASP A 188 1.86 46.40 -24.86
CA ASP A 188 2.46 47.62 -24.35
C ASP A 188 1.43 48.40 -23.52
N LEU A 189 1.87 49.08 -22.50
CA LEU A 189 1.52 50.44 -22.15
C LEU A 189 2.34 50.94 -20.94
N ASP A 190 3.34 51.75 -21.28
CA ASP A 190 3.57 53.14 -20.84
C ASP A 190 3.46 53.44 -19.34
N GLU A 191 4.60 53.77 -18.86
CA GLU A 191 5.07 55.15 -18.49
C GLU A 191 4.33 55.80 -17.31
N ASP A 192 5.12 56.25 -16.50
CA ASP A 192 5.26 57.56 -15.90
C ASP A 192 5.36 57.57 -14.35
N ASP A 193 6.47 58.14 -14.03
CA ASP A 193 6.80 59.31 -13.18
C ASP A 193 6.89 59.15 -11.67
N GLU A 194 8.11 59.42 -11.30
CA GLU A 194 8.59 60.47 -10.36
C GLU A 194 7.87 60.56 -8.99
N ASP A 195 8.51 60.57 -7.90
CA ASP A 195 9.30 61.67 -7.36
C ASP A 195 9.80 61.35 -5.94
N ASP A 196 11.00 61.72 -5.74
CA ASP A 196 11.65 62.32 -4.56
C ASP A 196 10.87 62.34 -3.22
N THR A 197 11.51 61.96 -2.16
CA THR A 197 12.11 62.93 -1.22
C THR A 197 12.75 62.22 -0.03
N ASP A 198 13.96 62.63 0.23
CA ASP A 198 14.70 62.64 1.48
C ASP A 198 13.84 62.77 2.76
N ASP A 199 14.24 62.14 3.81
CA ASP A 199 14.63 62.87 5.01
C ASP A 199 15.39 62.02 6.02
N GLU A 200 16.39 62.63 6.51
CA GLU A 200 17.29 62.22 7.57
C GLU A 200 16.59 62.16 8.95
N GLY A 201 17.17 61.44 9.83
CA GLY A 201 16.85 61.69 11.24
C GLY A 201 17.34 60.68 12.25
N THR A 202 18.61 60.65 12.50
CA THR A 202 19.29 60.66 13.83
C THR A 202 18.54 60.17 15.06
N GLY A 203 19.11 59.20 15.76
CA GLY A 203 19.61 59.47 17.07
C GLY A 203 19.10 58.68 18.26
N HIS A 204 20.04 57.99 18.86
CA HIS A 204 20.20 57.80 20.33
C HIS A 204 19.08 57.10 21.17
N SER A 205 19.31 56.01 21.74
CA SER A 205 19.96 55.73 23.02
C SER A 205 20.06 54.21 23.21
#